data_310998fe112de33476204de097464308
#
_entry.id   310998fe112de33476204de097464308
#
_cell.length_a   1.000
_cell.length_b   1.000
_cell.length_c   1.000
_cell.angle_alpha   90.00
_cell.angle_beta   90.00
_cell.angle_gamma   90.00
#
_symmetry.space_group_name_H-M   'P 1'
#
loop_
_entity.id
_entity.type
_entity.pdbx_description
1 polymer ?
#
loop_
_entity_poly.entity_id
_entity_poly.type
_entity_poly.pdbx_seq_one_letter_code
_entity_poly.pdbx_strand_id
1 'polypeptide(L)'
;MVEITRENLTQFNNEGFFVAKGLLDPEIDLGPIKAEYKEVLDNAVSDLQARGIIKNNYMELPFEKRISQVLEESDGELNKYLDITLPQKDINSQTPMHCGPAAFNLIRNSKLLDAVEQFIGSEIYSNPTQHVRIKPPAHYLAGTTRVLSEIDTTVWHQDAGTGTSDADHTNTLTVWISVTEAFIENGCLMVAPKSHRKGLALHCHDKRANYSRQSIPERLIGEDREPIETSPGDVIFLSKYTMHSSLPNLSENIRWSLDLRYNPIGQPTGRAWFPGFIARSKSKPESEMNDPSIWKMSWERARENLTRTPPSSFQRWSEDDPNCA
;
A
#
# COMPACT_ATOMS: atom_id res chain seq x y z
N MET A 1 -8.24 0.45 24.61
CA MET A 1 -7.14 0.46 23.62
C MET A 1 -6.61 -0.97 23.49
N VAL A 2 -6.43 -1.45 22.27
CA VAL A 2 -5.75 -2.73 22.01
C VAL A 2 -4.26 -2.49 22.28
N GLU A 3 -3.69 -3.20 23.23
CA GLU A 3 -2.28 -3.09 23.59
C GLU A 3 -1.50 -4.25 22.92
N ILE A 4 -0.37 -3.94 22.30
CA ILE A 4 0.53 -4.97 21.76
C ILE A 4 1.32 -5.56 22.90
N THR A 5 1.04 -6.82 23.25
CA THR A 5 1.66 -7.54 24.35
C THR A 5 2.98 -8.21 23.95
N ARG A 6 3.75 -8.69 24.93
CA ARG A 6 4.96 -9.49 24.67
C ARG A 6 4.65 -10.78 23.90
N GLU A 7 3.49 -11.36 24.14
CA GLU A 7 3.03 -12.56 23.42
C GLU A 7 2.79 -12.26 21.94
N ASN A 8 2.17 -11.10 21.63
CA ASN A 8 1.97 -10.65 20.25
C ASN A 8 3.30 -10.41 19.52
N LEU A 9 4.29 -9.80 20.19
CA LEU A 9 5.64 -9.63 19.64
C LEU A 9 6.33 -10.98 19.42
N THR A 10 6.13 -11.94 20.34
CA THR A 10 6.65 -13.30 20.17
C THR A 10 6.01 -14.00 18.98
N GLN A 11 4.70 -13.86 18.79
CA GLN A 11 3.99 -14.38 17.62
C GLN A 11 4.54 -13.75 16.33
N PHE A 12 4.66 -12.41 16.26
CA PHE A 12 5.25 -11.71 15.12
C PHE A 12 6.66 -12.22 14.80
N ASN A 13 7.52 -12.36 15.80
CA ASN A 13 8.87 -12.87 15.61
C ASN A 13 8.91 -14.33 15.15
N ASN A 14 7.92 -15.12 15.53
CA ASN A 14 7.84 -16.53 15.16
C ASN A 14 7.22 -16.73 13.78
N GLU A 15 6.13 -16.06 13.49
CA GLU A 15 5.34 -16.29 12.28
C GLU A 15 5.67 -15.29 11.14
N GLY A 16 6.26 -14.13 11.48
CA GLY A 16 6.56 -13.04 10.53
C GLY A 16 5.41 -12.07 10.35
N PHE A 17 4.30 -12.28 11.04
CA PHE A 17 3.16 -11.38 11.04
C PHE A 17 2.35 -11.48 12.34
N PHE A 18 1.52 -10.48 12.57
CA PHE A 18 0.56 -10.42 13.68
C PHE A 18 -0.66 -9.61 13.26
N VAL A 19 -1.84 -10.01 13.73
CA VAL A 19 -3.12 -9.31 13.47
C VAL A 19 -3.62 -8.68 14.76
N ALA A 20 -3.64 -7.35 14.82
CA ALA A 20 -4.26 -6.59 15.91
C ALA A 20 -5.74 -6.34 15.56
N LYS A 21 -6.62 -7.11 16.17
CA LYS A 21 -8.07 -7.00 15.96
C LYS A 21 -8.61 -5.73 16.62
N GLY A 22 -9.38 -4.92 15.87
CA GLY A 22 -10.03 -3.72 16.38
C GLY A 22 -9.07 -2.65 16.91
N LEU A 23 -7.85 -2.55 16.38
CA LEU A 23 -6.88 -1.54 16.79
C LEU A 23 -7.38 -0.12 16.50
N LEU A 24 -8.03 0.06 15.36
CA LEU A 24 -8.62 1.32 14.93
C LEU A 24 -10.15 1.23 15.00
N ASP A 25 -10.77 2.33 15.39
CA ASP A 25 -12.23 2.44 15.37
C ASP A 25 -12.72 2.72 13.94
N PRO A 26 -13.66 1.92 13.39
CA PRO A 26 -14.13 2.07 12.01
C PRO A 26 -14.78 3.41 11.68
N GLU A 27 -15.39 4.07 12.67
CA GLU A 27 -16.07 5.38 12.48
C GLU A 27 -15.16 6.54 12.84
N ILE A 28 -14.48 6.46 14.00
CA ILE A 28 -13.67 7.57 14.51
C ILE A 28 -12.34 7.67 13.74
N ASP A 29 -11.63 6.55 13.55
CA ASP A 29 -10.30 6.54 12.95
C ASP A 29 -10.35 6.41 11.41
N LEU A 30 -11.32 5.64 10.87
CA LEU A 30 -11.44 5.41 9.43
C LEU A 30 -12.54 6.24 8.75
N GLY A 31 -13.50 6.80 9.49
CA GLY A 31 -14.53 7.69 8.96
C GLY A 31 -13.98 8.87 8.16
N PRO A 32 -12.97 9.61 8.67
CA PRO A 32 -12.39 10.74 7.96
C PRO A 32 -11.79 10.36 6.59
N ILE A 33 -11.07 9.24 6.46
CA ILE A 33 -10.50 8.82 5.18
C ILE A 33 -11.59 8.37 4.21
N LYS A 34 -12.64 7.71 4.68
CA LYS A 34 -13.79 7.35 3.85
C LYS A 34 -14.49 8.60 3.29
N ALA A 35 -14.63 9.65 4.11
CA ALA A 35 -15.20 10.92 3.67
C ALA A 35 -14.31 11.63 2.65
N GLU A 36 -13.01 11.73 2.92
CA GLU A 36 -12.03 12.33 2.00
C GLU A 36 -12.02 11.64 0.63
N TYR A 37 -12.10 10.32 0.59
CA TYR A 37 -12.07 9.57 -0.69
C TYR A 37 -13.34 9.71 -1.53
N LYS A 38 -14.47 10.13 -0.95
CA LYS A 38 -15.64 10.55 -1.74
C LYS A 38 -15.33 11.80 -2.55
N GLU A 39 -14.67 12.79 -1.94
CA GLU A 39 -14.24 14.01 -2.63
C GLU A 39 -13.15 13.73 -3.67
N VAL A 40 -12.21 12.80 -3.36
CA VAL A 40 -11.19 12.35 -4.33
C VAL A 40 -11.86 11.76 -5.57
N LEU A 41 -12.87 10.90 -5.38
CA LEU A 41 -13.62 10.30 -6.48
C LEU A 41 -14.36 11.36 -7.30
N ASP A 42 -15.02 12.33 -6.64
CA ASP A 42 -15.72 13.43 -7.34
C ASP A 42 -14.77 14.25 -8.21
N ASN A 43 -13.62 14.63 -7.67
CA ASN A 43 -12.61 15.38 -8.39
C ASN A 43 -12.00 14.57 -9.56
N ALA A 44 -11.70 13.29 -9.32
CA ALA A 44 -11.16 12.40 -10.34
C ALA A 44 -12.16 12.19 -11.49
N VAL A 45 -13.43 11.96 -11.17
CA VAL A 45 -14.50 11.82 -12.17
C VAL A 45 -14.63 13.09 -13.02
N SER A 46 -14.58 14.27 -12.38
CA SER A 46 -14.66 15.56 -13.09
C SER A 46 -13.49 15.73 -14.06
N ASP A 47 -12.26 15.39 -13.66
CA ASP A 47 -11.08 15.46 -14.54
C ASP A 47 -11.14 14.43 -15.66
N LEU A 48 -11.52 13.18 -15.36
CA LEU A 48 -11.64 12.12 -16.35
C LEU A 48 -12.71 12.45 -17.42
N GLN A 49 -13.83 13.07 -17.03
CA GLN A 49 -14.84 13.58 -17.97
C GLN A 49 -14.31 14.74 -18.80
N ALA A 50 -13.65 15.71 -18.19
CA ALA A 50 -13.06 16.86 -18.91
C ALA A 50 -12.02 16.41 -19.94
N ARG A 51 -11.31 15.31 -19.70
CA ARG A 51 -10.36 14.69 -20.61
C ARG A 51 -11.02 13.74 -21.63
N GLY A 52 -12.34 13.53 -21.55
CA GLY A 52 -13.08 12.65 -22.44
C GLY A 52 -12.77 11.16 -22.26
N ILE A 53 -12.20 10.76 -21.11
CA ILE A 53 -11.85 9.36 -20.78
C ILE A 53 -13.10 8.59 -20.38
N ILE A 54 -13.99 9.23 -19.62
CA ILE A 54 -15.30 8.68 -19.24
C ILE A 54 -16.42 9.60 -19.71
N LYS A 55 -17.60 9.04 -19.95
CA LYS A 55 -18.80 9.80 -20.36
C LYS A 55 -19.75 10.04 -19.18
N ASN A 56 -19.87 9.03 -18.30
CA ASN A 56 -20.82 9.05 -17.20
C ASN A 56 -20.13 9.42 -15.89
N ASN A 57 -20.84 10.11 -14.99
CA ASN A 57 -20.31 10.46 -13.67
C ASN A 57 -20.77 9.51 -12.56
N TYR A 58 -21.78 8.69 -12.84
CA TYR A 58 -22.35 7.69 -11.91
C TYR A 58 -22.68 8.22 -10.51
N MET A 59 -23.11 9.49 -10.42
CA MET A 59 -23.41 10.17 -9.15
C MET A 59 -24.57 9.53 -8.38
N GLU A 60 -25.45 8.81 -9.07
CA GLU A 60 -26.59 8.10 -8.52
C GLU A 60 -26.21 6.81 -7.77
N LEU A 61 -25.00 6.30 -7.99
CA LEU A 61 -24.53 5.08 -7.37
C LEU A 61 -23.89 5.34 -6.01
N PRO A 62 -24.00 4.40 -5.05
CA PRO A 62 -23.22 4.45 -3.83
C PRO A 62 -21.70 4.34 -4.15
N PHE A 63 -20.86 4.85 -3.25
CA PHE A 63 -19.42 4.99 -3.43
C PHE A 63 -18.73 3.73 -4.00
N GLU A 64 -19.03 2.56 -3.43
CA GLU A 64 -18.40 1.28 -3.78
C GLU A 64 -18.74 0.84 -5.22
N LYS A 65 -19.97 1.05 -5.64
CA LYS A 65 -20.42 0.73 -7.00
C LYS A 65 -19.91 1.78 -7.98
N ARG A 66 -19.96 3.04 -7.60
CA ARG A 66 -19.49 4.17 -8.42
C ARG A 66 -18.01 4.04 -8.75
N ILE A 67 -17.16 3.76 -7.76
CA ILE A 67 -15.72 3.60 -7.97
C ILE A 67 -15.42 2.43 -8.91
N SER A 68 -16.16 1.33 -8.81
CA SER A 68 -16.00 0.15 -9.67
C SER A 68 -16.38 0.46 -11.12
N GLN A 69 -17.50 1.17 -11.35
CA GLN A 69 -17.93 1.58 -12.67
C GLN A 69 -16.95 2.58 -13.33
N VAL A 70 -16.47 3.54 -12.56
CA VAL A 70 -15.49 4.52 -13.07
C VAL A 70 -14.14 3.85 -13.37
N LEU A 71 -13.70 2.87 -12.56
CA LEU A 71 -12.50 2.07 -12.83
C LEU A 71 -12.64 1.30 -14.15
N GLU A 72 -13.78 0.66 -14.39
CA GLU A 72 -14.07 -0.07 -15.63
C GLU A 72 -14.09 0.87 -16.83
N GLU A 73 -14.92 1.94 -16.81
CA GLU A 73 -15.06 2.87 -17.95
C GLU A 73 -13.76 3.61 -18.26
N SER A 74 -12.94 3.91 -17.25
CA SER A 74 -11.66 4.61 -17.42
C SER A 74 -10.49 3.68 -17.80
N ASP A 75 -10.74 2.39 -18.05
CA ASP A 75 -9.68 1.39 -18.26
C ASP A 75 -8.61 1.45 -17.13
N GLY A 76 -9.07 1.63 -15.88
CA GLY A 76 -8.24 1.71 -14.70
C GLY A 76 -7.50 3.04 -14.48
N GLU A 77 -7.70 4.06 -15.32
CA GLU A 77 -7.02 5.35 -15.16
C GLU A 77 -7.35 6.02 -13.81
N LEU A 78 -8.56 5.79 -13.28
CA LEU A 78 -8.98 6.26 -11.96
C LEU A 78 -7.98 5.89 -10.85
N ASN A 79 -7.35 4.71 -10.92
CA ASN A 79 -6.47 4.24 -9.86
C ASN A 79 -5.32 5.21 -9.53
N LYS A 80 -4.86 5.97 -10.52
CA LYS A 80 -3.80 6.96 -10.33
C LYS A 80 -4.19 8.10 -9.39
N TYR A 81 -5.49 8.39 -9.25
CA TYR A 81 -6.00 9.45 -8.37
C TYR A 81 -6.17 8.98 -6.93
N LEU A 82 -6.20 7.67 -6.72
CA LEU A 82 -6.53 7.07 -5.42
C LEU A 82 -5.29 6.78 -4.58
N ASP A 83 -4.12 6.61 -5.21
CA ASP A 83 -2.91 6.24 -4.48
C ASP A 83 -2.17 7.47 -3.93
N ILE A 84 -1.50 7.27 -2.78
CA ILE A 84 -0.64 8.27 -2.15
C ILE A 84 0.69 8.37 -2.89
N THR A 85 1.27 7.22 -3.21
CA THR A 85 2.60 7.13 -3.83
C THR A 85 2.53 7.36 -5.34
N LEU A 86 3.44 8.16 -5.87
CA LEU A 86 3.61 8.32 -7.32
C LEU A 86 3.98 6.98 -7.99
N PRO A 87 3.52 6.74 -9.22
CA PRO A 87 3.91 5.56 -9.97
C PRO A 87 5.43 5.51 -10.20
N GLN A 88 5.94 4.33 -10.53
CA GLN A 88 7.39 4.15 -10.78
C GLN A 88 7.79 4.41 -12.24
N LYS A 89 6.82 4.71 -13.12
CA LYS A 89 7.03 4.96 -14.56
C LYS A 89 6.14 6.12 -15.02
N ASP A 90 6.56 6.76 -16.11
CA ASP A 90 5.76 7.74 -16.83
C ASP A 90 5.28 8.92 -15.99
N ILE A 91 6.08 9.36 -15.02
CA ILE A 91 5.78 10.51 -14.18
C ILE A 91 5.95 11.78 -15.00
N ASN A 92 4.91 12.63 -14.97
CA ASN A 92 4.93 13.98 -15.54
C ASN A 92 4.32 14.98 -14.55
N SER A 93 4.33 16.26 -14.88
CA SER A 93 3.83 17.34 -14.01
C SER A 93 2.33 17.22 -13.65
N GLN A 94 1.56 16.46 -14.43
CA GLN A 94 0.12 16.24 -14.23
C GLN A 94 -0.20 14.86 -13.65
N THR A 95 0.81 14.03 -13.36
CA THR A 95 0.57 12.71 -12.77
C THR A 95 -0.20 12.86 -11.46
N PRO A 96 -1.42 12.28 -11.36
CA PRO A 96 -2.22 12.38 -10.15
C PRO A 96 -1.57 11.64 -8.98
N MET A 97 -1.90 12.10 -7.78
CA MET A 97 -1.60 11.45 -6.50
C MET A 97 -2.52 12.06 -5.45
N HIS A 98 -2.80 11.34 -4.39
CA HIS A 98 -3.62 11.84 -3.29
C HIS A 98 -2.82 11.97 -2.00
N CYS A 99 -2.63 13.20 -1.52
CA CYS A 99 -1.96 13.54 -0.26
C CYS A 99 -2.86 14.43 0.58
N GLY A 100 -4.04 13.91 0.92
CA GLY A 100 -5.03 14.64 1.70
C GLY A 100 -4.79 14.60 3.21
N PRO A 101 -5.44 15.50 3.96
CA PRO A 101 -5.27 15.62 5.41
C PRO A 101 -5.76 14.39 6.18
N ALA A 102 -6.80 13.69 5.73
CA ALA A 102 -7.27 12.50 6.43
C ALA A 102 -6.30 11.33 6.25
N ALA A 103 -5.73 11.15 5.05
CA ALA A 103 -4.67 10.17 4.81
C ALA A 103 -3.44 10.47 5.70
N PHE A 104 -2.99 11.71 5.75
CA PHE A 104 -1.88 12.16 6.62
C PHE A 104 -2.16 11.86 8.10
N ASN A 105 -3.35 12.22 8.59
CA ASN A 105 -3.74 12.00 9.98
C ASN A 105 -3.85 10.51 10.33
N LEU A 106 -4.29 9.65 9.39
CA LEU A 106 -4.33 8.21 9.61
C LEU A 106 -2.92 7.61 9.70
N ILE A 107 -1.99 8.05 8.85
CA ILE A 107 -0.57 7.65 8.94
C ILE A 107 0.03 8.03 10.32
N ARG A 108 -0.44 9.11 10.92
CA ARG A 108 -0.01 9.61 12.24
C ARG A 108 -0.95 9.26 13.38
N ASN A 109 -1.94 8.41 13.16
CA ASN A 109 -2.89 8.02 14.21
C ASN A 109 -2.14 7.51 15.44
N SER A 110 -2.46 8.06 16.63
CA SER A 110 -1.73 7.77 17.86
C SER A 110 -1.79 6.29 18.23
N LYS A 111 -2.95 5.63 18.11
CA LYS A 111 -3.11 4.20 18.40
C LYS A 111 -2.23 3.34 17.48
N LEU A 112 -2.15 3.73 16.20
CA LEU A 112 -1.31 3.07 15.22
C LEU A 112 0.18 3.24 15.55
N LEU A 113 0.61 4.47 15.84
CA LEU A 113 2.00 4.75 16.21
C LEU A 113 2.39 4.13 17.56
N ASP A 114 1.47 4.02 18.52
CA ASP A 114 1.70 3.30 19.78
C ASP A 114 1.96 1.80 19.53
N ALA A 115 1.21 1.21 18.60
CA ALA A 115 1.43 -0.18 18.20
C ALA A 115 2.76 -0.33 17.43
N VAL A 116 3.04 0.52 16.43
CA VAL A 116 4.30 0.52 15.66
C VAL A 116 5.53 0.64 16.55
N GLU A 117 5.46 1.49 17.58
CA GLU A 117 6.55 1.69 18.55
C GLU A 117 6.97 0.38 19.23
N GLN A 118 6.05 -0.56 19.46
CA GLN A 118 6.37 -1.86 20.09
C GLN A 118 7.26 -2.74 19.19
N PHE A 119 7.23 -2.55 17.88
CA PHE A 119 8.02 -3.33 16.92
C PHE A 119 9.35 -2.68 16.55
N ILE A 120 9.37 -1.34 16.38
CA ILE A 120 10.55 -0.64 15.82
C ILE A 120 11.13 0.45 16.72
N GLY A 121 10.55 0.67 17.92
CA GLY A 121 10.98 1.72 18.86
C GLY A 121 10.32 3.07 18.60
N SER A 122 10.62 4.03 19.47
CA SER A 122 9.91 5.33 19.59
C SER A 122 10.33 6.41 18.59
N GLU A 123 11.32 6.13 17.76
CA GLU A 123 11.85 7.04 16.74
C GLU A 123 11.35 6.59 15.37
N ILE A 124 10.12 7.01 15.01
CA ILE A 124 9.35 6.45 13.90
C ILE A 124 9.37 7.39 12.70
N TYR A 125 9.86 6.88 11.58
CA TYR A 125 9.80 7.51 10.27
C TYR A 125 8.70 6.86 9.42
N SER A 126 7.78 7.67 8.90
CA SER A 126 6.83 7.22 7.88
C SER A 126 7.57 7.04 6.57
N ASN A 127 7.79 5.78 6.19
CA ASN A 127 8.42 5.44 4.92
C ASN A 127 7.54 5.90 3.76
N PRO A 128 8.09 6.46 2.68
CA PRO A 128 7.30 6.99 1.57
C PRO A 128 6.59 5.93 0.72
N THR A 129 6.83 4.65 0.96
CA THR A 129 6.12 3.56 0.27
C THR A 129 4.79 3.32 0.98
N GLN A 130 3.79 4.09 0.59
CA GLN A 130 2.45 4.13 1.17
C GLN A 130 1.43 3.93 0.05
N HIS A 131 0.50 2.98 0.21
CA HIS A 131 -0.48 2.69 -0.83
C HIS A 131 -1.90 2.67 -0.28
N VAL A 132 -2.81 3.19 -1.06
CA VAL A 132 -4.25 2.96 -0.90
C VAL A 132 -4.70 1.98 -1.98
N ARG A 133 -5.28 0.89 -1.57
CA ARG A 133 -5.70 -0.18 -2.47
C ARG A 133 -7.20 -0.40 -2.38
N ILE A 134 -7.91 0.00 -3.43
CA ILE A 134 -9.33 -0.26 -3.58
C ILE A 134 -9.51 -1.30 -4.67
N LYS A 135 -9.73 -2.55 -4.26
CA LYS A 135 -9.90 -3.70 -5.15
C LYS A 135 -11.38 -3.86 -5.50
N PRO A 136 -11.80 -3.56 -6.74
CA PRO A 136 -13.17 -3.80 -7.19
C PRO A 136 -13.43 -5.29 -7.38
N PRO A 137 -14.70 -5.71 -7.52
CA PRO A 137 -15.02 -7.06 -7.99
C PRO A 137 -14.32 -7.38 -9.31
N ALA A 138 -13.81 -8.61 -9.45
CA ALA A 138 -12.97 -9.01 -10.58
C ALA A 138 -13.66 -8.86 -11.95
N HIS A 139 -15.01 -8.97 -11.99
CA HIS A 139 -15.75 -8.81 -13.24
C HIS A 139 -15.65 -7.39 -13.85
N TYR A 140 -15.45 -6.33 -13.02
CA TYR A 140 -15.18 -4.97 -13.52
C TYR A 140 -13.81 -4.82 -14.17
N LEU A 141 -12.89 -5.74 -13.91
CA LEU A 141 -11.54 -5.73 -14.47
C LEU A 141 -11.42 -6.62 -15.73
N ALA A 142 -12.39 -7.49 -15.99
CA ALA A 142 -12.31 -8.47 -17.08
C ALA A 142 -12.21 -7.85 -18.48
N GLY A 143 -12.72 -6.62 -18.66
CA GLY A 143 -12.67 -5.88 -19.93
C GLY A 143 -11.54 -4.85 -19.99
N THR A 144 -10.76 -4.65 -18.94
CA THR A 144 -9.69 -3.67 -18.93
C THR A 144 -8.47 -4.17 -19.69
N THR A 145 -7.87 -3.30 -20.49
CA THR A 145 -6.66 -3.61 -21.25
C THR A 145 -5.40 -3.41 -20.39
N ARG A 146 -5.53 -2.67 -19.31
CA ARG A 146 -4.46 -2.42 -18.33
C ARG A 146 -4.62 -3.37 -17.17
N VAL A 147 -3.65 -4.24 -17.00
CA VAL A 147 -3.56 -5.05 -15.77
C VAL A 147 -2.98 -4.15 -14.68
N LEU A 148 -3.81 -3.82 -13.69
CA LEU A 148 -3.45 -2.90 -12.62
C LEU A 148 -3.04 -3.70 -11.39
N SER A 149 -1.72 -3.73 -11.14
CA SER A 149 -1.15 -4.48 -10.01
C SER A 149 -1.70 -4.05 -8.64
N GLU A 150 -2.17 -2.82 -8.57
CA GLU A 150 -2.64 -2.19 -7.33
C GLU A 150 -4.07 -2.57 -6.98
N ILE A 151 -4.90 -2.89 -7.98
CA ILE A 151 -6.34 -3.17 -7.79
C ILE A 151 -6.77 -4.60 -8.14
N ASP A 152 -5.91 -5.36 -8.81
CA ASP A 152 -6.11 -6.79 -9.08
C ASP A 152 -5.45 -7.65 -8.00
N THR A 153 -5.28 -8.92 -8.25
CA THR A 153 -4.55 -9.86 -7.38
C THR A 153 -3.09 -9.44 -7.23
N THR A 154 -2.68 -9.13 -6.01
CA THR A 154 -1.27 -8.86 -5.74
C THR A 154 -0.50 -10.18 -5.77
N VAL A 155 0.54 -10.24 -6.60
CA VAL A 155 1.39 -11.43 -6.71
C VAL A 155 2.21 -11.66 -5.44
N TRP A 156 2.72 -12.88 -5.24
CA TRP A 156 3.59 -13.21 -4.12
C TRP A 156 4.87 -12.38 -4.14
N HIS A 157 5.13 -11.66 -3.06
CA HIS A 157 6.30 -10.80 -2.91
C HIS A 157 6.70 -10.66 -1.44
N GLN A 158 7.84 -10.04 -1.24
CA GLN A 158 8.30 -9.50 0.05
C GLN A 158 8.47 -8.00 -0.10
N ASP A 159 8.08 -7.21 0.89
CA ASP A 159 8.24 -5.76 0.83
C ASP A 159 9.70 -5.31 0.67
N ALA A 160 10.63 -6.03 1.30
CA ALA A 160 12.07 -5.83 1.08
C ALA A 160 12.47 -5.98 -0.39
N GLY A 161 11.76 -6.81 -1.16
CA GLY A 161 12.00 -7.02 -2.58
C GLY A 161 11.55 -5.86 -3.48
N THR A 162 10.66 -5.00 -2.99
CA THR A 162 10.10 -3.89 -3.79
C THR A 162 10.94 -2.62 -3.74
N GLY A 163 11.85 -2.48 -2.79
CA GLY A 163 12.77 -1.33 -2.63
C GLY A 163 14.14 -1.58 -3.24
N THR A 164 15.00 -0.54 -3.20
CA THR A 164 16.43 -0.64 -3.57
C THR A 164 17.24 -1.27 -2.43
N SER A 165 18.42 -1.78 -2.74
CA SER A 165 19.24 -2.57 -1.80
C SER A 165 19.85 -1.77 -0.64
N ASP A 166 19.87 -0.44 -0.72
CA ASP A 166 20.31 0.42 0.38
C ASP A 166 19.46 0.24 1.66
N ALA A 167 18.19 -0.19 1.51
CA ALA A 167 17.28 -0.47 2.63
C ALA A 167 17.31 -1.92 3.14
N ASP A 168 18.23 -2.77 2.72
CA ASP A 168 18.28 -4.18 3.14
C ASP A 168 18.44 -4.34 4.66
N HIS A 169 19.19 -3.44 5.29
CA HIS A 169 19.40 -3.44 6.74
C HIS A 169 18.40 -2.56 7.51
N THR A 170 17.50 -1.88 6.82
CA THR A 170 16.45 -1.07 7.47
C THR A 170 15.44 -1.96 8.19
N ASN A 171 15.11 -1.62 9.43
CA ASN A 171 14.06 -2.30 10.18
C ASN A 171 12.67 -1.79 9.75
N THR A 172 12.26 -2.16 8.53
CA THR A 172 10.96 -1.77 7.99
C THR A 172 9.86 -2.67 8.51
N LEU A 173 8.80 -2.05 9.03
CA LEU A 173 7.55 -2.69 9.43
C LEU A 173 6.48 -2.35 8.41
N THR A 174 5.83 -3.35 7.85
CA THR A 174 4.63 -3.18 7.02
C THR A 174 3.39 -3.21 7.90
N VAL A 175 2.49 -2.28 7.66
CA VAL A 175 1.25 -2.08 8.40
C VAL A 175 0.10 -2.02 7.41
N TRP A 176 -0.67 -3.09 7.35
CA TRP A 176 -1.82 -3.19 6.46
C TRP A 176 -3.11 -2.97 7.25
N ILE A 177 -3.92 -1.98 6.86
CA ILE A 177 -5.12 -1.54 7.56
C ILE A 177 -6.35 -1.91 6.74
N SER A 178 -7.29 -2.64 7.35
CA SER A 178 -8.57 -2.96 6.73
C SER A 178 -9.54 -1.79 6.89
N VAL A 179 -9.96 -1.18 5.78
CA VAL A 179 -10.97 -0.11 5.76
C VAL A 179 -12.37 -0.67 5.55
N THR A 180 -12.47 -1.74 4.75
CA THR A 180 -13.67 -2.58 4.59
C THR A 180 -13.37 -3.99 5.09
N GLU A 181 -14.34 -4.86 5.11
CA GLU A 181 -14.09 -6.29 5.29
C GLU A 181 -13.12 -6.81 4.23
N ALA A 182 -12.24 -7.72 4.64
CA ALA A 182 -11.33 -8.41 3.76
C ALA A 182 -11.35 -9.92 4.09
N PHE A 183 -12.18 -10.66 3.36
CA PHE A 183 -12.39 -12.09 3.49
C PHE A 183 -11.85 -12.83 2.26
N ILE A 184 -11.86 -14.15 2.29
CA ILE A 184 -11.39 -14.98 1.17
C ILE A 184 -12.10 -14.60 -0.13
N GLU A 185 -13.41 -14.40 -0.08
CA GLU A 185 -14.22 -14.11 -1.26
C GLU A 185 -13.97 -12.73 -1.88
N ASN A 186 -13.54 -11.72 -1.07
CA ASN A 186 -13.32 -10.36 -1.58
C ASN A 186 -11.84 -9.95 -1.63
N GLY A 187 -10.94 -10.91 -1.50
CA GLY A 187 -9.52 -10.71 -1.79
C GLY A 187 -8.68 -10.28 -0.60
N CYS A 188 -8.81 -10.96 0.55
CA CYS A 188 -7.93 -10.78 1.71
C CYS A 188 -6.46 -11.10 1.39
N LEU A 189 -5.57 -10.78 2.30
CA LEU A 189 -4.16 -11.18 2.19
C LEU A 189 -4.00 -12.69 2.36
N MET A 190 -3.03 -13.23 1.64
CA MET A 190 -2.44 -14.55 1.85
C MET A 190 -1.01 -14.37 2.36
N VAL A 191 -0.62 -15.12 3.36
CA VAL A 191 0.75 -15.13 3.87
C VAL A 191 1.34 -16.52 3.84
N ALA A 192 2.67 -16.59 3.76
CA ALA A 192 3.43 -17.80 4.03
C ALA A 192 4.09 -17.65 5.41
N PRO A 193 3.52 -18.24 6.48
CA PRO A 193 4.07 -18.15 7.84
C PRO A 193 5.52 -18.58 7.88
N LYS A 194 6.33 -17.94 8.73
CA LYS A 194 7.77 -18.25 8.95
C LYS A 194 8.68 -18.01 7.74
N SER A 195 8.13 -17.57 6.59
CA SER A 195 8.92 -17.30 5.38
C SER A 195 9.97 -16.21 5.59
N HIS A 196 9.72 -15.23 6.48
CA HIS A 196 10.66 -14.17 6.84
C HIS A 196 12.01 -14.68 7.37
N ARG A 197 12.04 -15.89 7.94
CA ARG A 197 13.26 -16.50 8.47
C ARG A 197 14.26 -16.93 7.39
N LYS A 198 13.79 -17.02 6.16
CA LYS A 198 14.63 -17.38 4.99
C LYS A 198 15.33 -16.17 4.36
N GLY A 199 15.09 -14.96 4.88
CA GLY A 199 15.62 -13.73 4.31
C GLY A 199 14.93 -13.33 3.01
N LEU A 200 15.62 -12.51 2.20
CA LEU A 200 15.10 -12.01 0.92
C LEU A 200 15.14 -13.10 -0.15
N ALA A 201 13.99 -13.45 -0.69
CA ALA A 201 13.86 -14.35 -1.81
C ALA A 201 14.05 -13.62 -3.15
N LEU A 202 14.41 -14.37 -4.19
CA LEU A 202 14.43 -13.88 -5.56
C LEU A 202 13.02 -13.47 -6.01
N HIS A 203 12.93 -12.30 -6.64
CA HIS A 203 11.73 -11.85 -7.35
C HIS A 203 12.03 -11.81 -8.84
N CYS A 204 11.13 -12.39 -9.61
CA CYS A 204 11.27 -12.52 -11.05
C CYS A 204 10.23 -11.65 -11.76
N HIS A 205 10.63 -11.10 -12.91
CA HIS A 205 9.67 -10.41 -13.78
C HIS A 205 8.66 -11.39 -14.36
N ASP A 206 7.38 -11.11 -14.22
CA ASP A 206 6.32 -11.92 -14.86
C ASP A 206 6.21 -11.50 -16.32
N LYS A 207 6.82 -12.32 -17.20
CA LYS A 207 6.83 -12.11 -18.65
C LYS A 207 5.43 -12.30 -19.31
N ARG A 208 4.45 -12.83 -18.56
CA ARG A 208 3.07 -13.05 -19.06
C ARG A 208 2.21 -11.79 -18.98
N ALA A 209 2.61 -10.82 -18.20
CA ALA A 209 1.92 -9.54 -18.06
C ALA A 209 2.53 -8.50 -19.00
N ASN A 210 1.68 -7.69 -19.63
CA ASN A 210 2.11 -6.57 -20.48
C ASN A 210 2.84 -5.45 -19.71
N TYR A 211 3.13 -5.68 -18.43
CA TYR A 211 3.91 -4.78 -17.58
C TYR A 211 4.72 -5.60 -16.57
N SER A 212 5.81 -4.99 -16.13
CA SER A 212 6.80 -5.60 -15.26
C SER A 212 6.27 -5.79 -13.84
N ARG A 213 5.58 -6.89 -13.58
CA ARG A 213 5.34 -7.38 -12.22
C ARG A 213 6.53 -8.20 -11.77
N GLN A 214 6.95 -7.97 -10.55
CA GLN A 214 7.97 -8.78 -9.90
C GLN A 214 7.27 -9.69 -8.87
N SER A 215 7.48 -10.98 -9.02
CA SER A 215 6.89 -11.98 -8.14
C SER A 215 7.92 -13.00 -7.68
N ILE A 216 7.73 -13.53 -6.50
CA ILE A 216 8.51 -14.68 -6.02
C ILE A 216 8.07 -15.92 -6.81
N PRO A 217 9.01 -16.66 -7.43
CA PRO A 217 8.68 -17.93 -8.09
C PRO A 217 7.98 -18.91 -7.15
N GLU A 218 6.94 -19.58 -7.65
CA GLU A 218 6.08 -20.47 -6.88
C GLU A 218 6.88 -21.51 -6.06
N ARG A 219 7.96 -22.07 -6.63
CA ARG A 219 8.86 -23.04 -5.97
C ARG A 219 9.55 -22.53 -4.69
N LEU A 220 9.62 -21.20 -4.50
CA LEU A 220 10.27 -20.58 -3.34
C LEU A 220 9.30 -20.25 -2.20
N ILE A 221 7.98 -20.21 -2.47
CA ILE A 221 6.98 -19.79 -1.51
C ILE A 221 6.75 -20.87 -0.44
N GLY A 222 6.72 -22.13 -0.84
CA GLY A 222 6.37 -23.25 0.05
C GLY A 222 4.87 -23.57 0.01
N GLU A 223 4.49 -24.61 0.75
CA GLU A 223 3.10 -25.12 0.77
C GLU A 223 2.27 -24.49 1.88
N ASP A 224 2.90 -24.13 3.01
CA ASP A 224 2.22 -23.48 4.13
C ASP A 224 1.81 -22.05 3.75
N ARG A 225 0.52 -21.87 3.47
CA ARG A 225 -0.08 -20.59 3.10
C ARG A 225 -1.42 -20.45 3.77
N GLU A 226 -1.68 -19.29 4.34
CA GLU A 226 -2.95 -19.05 5.00
C GLU A 226 -3.55 -17.69 4.63
N PRO A 227 -4.88 -17.62 4.45
CA PRO A 227 -5.59 -16.37 4.29
C PRO A 227 -5.70 -15.65 5.63
N ILE A 228 -5.57 -14.32 5.61
CA ILE A 228 -5.80 -13.48 6.78
C ILE A 228 -7.07 -12.68 6.57
N GLU A 229 -8.15 -13.14 7.18
CA GLU A 229 -9.42 -12.43 7.17
C GLU A 229 -9.44 -11.33 8.24
N THR A 230 -9.92 -10.17 7.85
CA THR A 230 -9.97 -8.97 8.70
C THR A 230 -11.28 -8.20 8.53
N SER A 231 -11.69 -7.54 9.61
CA SER A 231 -12.81 -6.58 9.66
C SER A 231 -12.29 -5.14 9.65
N PRO A 232 -13.14 -4.14 9.36
CA PRO A 232 -12.74 -2.73 9.41
C PRO A 232 -12.10 -2.36 10.74
N GLY A 233 -10.93 -1.72 10.70
CA GLY A 233 -10.16 -1.34 11.89
C GLY A 233 -9.18 -2.39 12.39
N ASP A 234 -9.21 -3.61 11.85
CA ASP A 234 -8.14 -4.59 12.08
C ASP A 234 -6.86 -4.14 11.35
N VAL A 235 -5.73 -4.42 11.95
CA VAL A 235 -4.41 -4.06 11.41
C VAL A 235 -3.51 -5.29 11.38
N ILE A 236 -2.93 -5.58 10.22
CA ILE A 236 -1.93 -6.64 10.05
C ILE A 236 -0.54 -6.01 10.07
N PHE A 237 0.31 -6.45 10.97
CA PHE A 237 1.73 -6.12 11.00
C PHE A 237 2.52 -7.24 10.32
N LEU A 238 3.38 -6.91 9.34
CA LEU A 238 4.21 -7.89 8.63
C LEU A 238 5.68 -7.50 8.70
N SER A 239 6.53 -8.50 8.89
CA SER A 239 7.97 -8.34 8.64
C SER A 239 8.19 -8.08 7.14
N LYS A 240 9.12 -7.18 6.80
CA LYS A 240 9.48 -6.89 5.40
C LYS A 240 9.89 -8.13 4.61
N TYR A 241 10.24 -9.22 5.28
CA TYR A 241 10.64 -10.50 4.66
C TYR A 241 9.50 -11.54 4.65
N THR A 242 8.33 -11.23 5.18
CA THR A 242 7.18 -12.14 5.09
C THR A 242 6.67 -12.19 3.66
N MET A 243 6.69 -13.38 3.07
CA MET A 243 6.11 -13.60 1.74
C MET A 243 4.60 -13.50 1.85
N HIS A 244 4.02 -12.63 1.04
CA HIS A 244 2.58 -12.41 1.04
C HIS A 244 2.05 -12.05 -0.35
N SER A 245 0.75 -12.21 -0.51
CA SER A 245 0.00 -11.90 -1.72
C SER A 245 -1.41 -11.47 -1.35
N SER A 246 -2.30 -11.28 -2.31
CA SER A 246 -3.73 -11.13 -2.05
C SER A 246 -4.55 -12.00 -2.99
N LEU A 247 -5.71 -12.45 -2.52
CA LEU A 247 -6.67 -13.20 -3.33
C LEU A 247 -7.40 -12.28 -4.34
N PRO A 248 -8.00 -12.82 -5.40
CA PRO A 248 -8.91 -12.07 -6.28
C PRO A 248 -10.17 -11.67 -5.50
N ASN A 249 -10.81 -10.59 -5.92
CA ASN A 249 -12.13 -10.21 -5.38
C ASN A 249 -13.24 -10.83 -6.23
N LEU A 250 -13.82 -11.91 -5.75
CA LEU A 250 -14.91 -12.63 -6.41
C LEU A 250 -16.30 -12.22 -5.87
N SER A 251 -16.34 -11.28 -4.93
CA SER A 251 -17.58 -10.75 -4.33
C SER A 251 -18.19 -9.63 -5.19
N GLU A 252 -19.30 -9.09 -4.72
CA GLU A 252 -19.97 -7.93 -5.33
C GLU A 252 -19.55 -6.58 -4.71
N ASN A 253 -18.67 -6.58 -3.70
CA ASN A 253 -18.27 -5.39 -2.94
C ASN A 253 -16.79 -5.10 -3.13
N ILE A 254 -16.39 -3.84 -2.99
CA ILE A 254 -14.96 -3.48 -2.99
C ILE A 254 -14.27 -4.01 -1.73
N ARG A 255 -12.98 -4.29 -1.84
CA ARG A 255 -12.07 -4.44 -0.69
C ARG A 255 -11.13 -3.25 -0.65
N TRP A 256 -11.21 -2.47 0.41
CA TRP A 256 -10.41 -1.27 0.59
C TRP A 256 -9.44 -1.42 1.76
N SER A 257 -8.17 -1.15 1.53
CA SER A 257 -7.11 -1.20 2.53
C SER A 257 -6.09 -0.08 2.33
N LEU A 258 -5.37 0.25 3.41
CA LEU A 258 -4.14 1.01 3.32
C LEU A 258 -2.96 0.08 3.62
N ASP A 259 -1.88 0.28 2.88
CA ASP A 259 -0.66 -0.49 2.97
C ASP A 259 0.48 0.48 3.29
N LEU A 260 0.74 0.65 4.59
CA LEU A 260 1.67 1.64 5.14
C LEU A 260 2.99 0.97 5.55
N ARG A 261 4.06 1.76 5.55
CA ARG A 261 5.36 1.30 6.02
C ARG A 261 6.00 2.31 6.97
N TYR A 262 6.64 1.79 8.01
CA TYR A 262 7.39 2.58 8.98
C TYR A 262 8.78 1.97 9.18
N ASN A 263 9.74 2.82 9.49
CA ASN A 263 11.09 2.39 9.86
C ASN A 263 11.68 3.35 10.92
N PRO A 264 12.75 2.98 11.63
CA PRO A 264 13.45 3.90 12.51
C PRO A 264 13.99 5.12 11.77
N ILE A 265 13.97 6.29 12.44
CA ILE A 265 14.53 7.54 11.91
C ILE A 265 16.00 7.33 11.51
N GLY A 266 16.39 7.89 10.38
CA GLY A 266 17.79 7.85 9.88
C GLY A 266 18.18 6.59 9.12
N GLN A 267 17.31 5.60 9.02
CA GLN A 267 17.54 4.44 8.19
C GLN A 267 17.05 4.70 6.74
N PRO A 268 17.74 4.15 5.71
CA PRO A 268 17.33 4.29 4.32
C PRO A 268 15.92 3.75 4.06
N THR A 269 15.20 4.37 3.13
CA THR A 269 13.81 3.99 2.84
C THR A 269 13.65 2.99 1.69
N GLY A 270 14.71 2.78 0.90
CA GLY A 270 14.63 2.03 -0.35
C GLY A 270 13.90 2.79 -1.47
N ARG A 271 13.57 4.06 -1.24
CA ARG A 271 12.87 4.98 -2.15
C ARG A 271 13.35 6.41 -1.93
N ALA A 272 14.65 6.65 -2.04
CA ALA A 272 15.28 7.93 -1.70
C ALA A 272 14.72 9.14 -2.47
N TRP A 273 14.07 8.93 -3.60
CA TRP A 273 13.43 9.97 -4.41
C TRP A 273 12.01 10.33 -3.97
N PHE A 274 11.43 9.57 -3.06
CA PHE A 274 10.11 9.86 -2.49
C PHE A 274 10.25 10.45 -1.09
N PRO A 275 9.36 11.38 -0.69
CA PRO A 275 9.42 12.02 0.61
C PRO A 275 8.73 11.18 1.68
N GLY A 276 9.48 10.75 2.68
CA GLY A 276 8.93 10.33 3.96
C GLY A 276 8.99 11.47 4.98
N PHE A 277 8.55 11.21 6.20
CA PHE A 277 8.59 12.20 7.27
C PHE A 277 8.70 11.55 8.66
N ILE A 278 9.15 12.33 9.65
CA ILE A 278 9.16 11.90 11.05
C ILE A 278 7.72 11.89 11.56
N ALA A 279 7.18 10.70 11.78
CA ALA A 279 5.82 10.50 12.27
C ALA A 279 5.75 10.62 13.80
N ARG A 280 6.78 10.16 14.50
CA ARG A 280 6.94 10.26 15.96
C ARG A 280 8.42 10.29 16.32
N SER A 281 8.79 11.15 17.27
CA SER A 281 10.11 11.16 17.91
C SER A 281 9.99 11.54 19.38
N LYS A 282 10.23 10.58 20.28
CA LYS A 282 10.26 10.89 21.72
C LYS A 282 11.47 11.69 22.13
N SER A 283 12.59 11.57 21.42
CA SER A 283 13.80 12.31 21.68
C SER A 283 13.75 13.77 21.19
N LYS A 284 12.99 14.05 20.11
CA LYS A 284 12.84 15.36 19.47
C LYS A 284 11.42 15.57 18.95
N PRO A 285 10.41 15.76 19.82
CA PRO A 285 9.00 15.90 19.41
C PRO A 285 8.76 17.04 18.43
N GLU A 286 9.57 18.11 18.52
CA GLU A 286 9.51 19.27 17.63
C GLU A 286 9.91 18.95 16.17
N SER A 287 10.53 17.80 15.93
CA SER A 287 10.89 17.34 14.57
C SER A 287 9.75 16.59 13.86
N GLU A 288 8.69 16.26 14.56
CA GLU A 288 7.54 15.55 13.99
C GLU A 288 6.83 16.41 12.94
N MET A 289 6.48 15.79 11.82
CA MET A 289 5.64 16.44 10.82
C MET A 289 4.22 16.57 11.34
N ASN A 290 3.72 17.78 11.47
CA ASN A 290 2.39 18.07 12.02
C ASN A 290 1.45 18.76 11.02
N ASP A 291 1.95 19.12 9.83
CA ASP A 291 1.21 19.88 8.82
C ASP A 291 1.04 19.05 7.54
N PRO A 292 -0.20 18.64 7.20
CA PRO A 292 -0.49 17.92 5.98
C PRO A 292 -0.16 18.72 4.71
N SER A 293 -0.17 20.06 4.78
CA SER A 293 0.17 20.91 3.64
C SER A 293 1.65 20.82 3.29
N ILE A 294 2.53 20.73 4.30
CA ILE A 294 3.97 20.55 4.11
C ILE A 294 4.24 19.16 3.51
N TRP A 295 3.54 18.12 4.01
CA TRP A 295 3.64 16.78 3.45
C TRP A 295 3.20 16.73 1.98
N LYS A 296 2.07 17.34 1.63
CA LYS A 296 1.59 17.47 0.25
C LYS A 296 2.61 18.19 -0.64
N MET A 297 3.13 19.35 -0.19
CA MET A 297 4.15 20.10 -0.93
C MET A 297 5.43 19.26 -1.17
N SER A 298 5.81 18.39 -0.22
CA SER A 298 6.97 17.52 -0.39
C SER A 298 6.76 16.51 -1.54
N TRP A 299 5.56 15.96 -1.68
CA TRP A 299 5.20 15.07 -2.78
C TRP A 299 5.10 15.81 -4.13
N GLU A 300 4.55 17.03 -4.15
CA GLU A 300 4.51 17.87 -5.34
C GLU A 300 5.94 18.18 -5.83
N ARG A 301 6.84 18.51 -4.92
CA ARG A 301 8.27 18.71 -5.24
C ARG A 301 8.95 17.43 -5.74
N ALA A 302 8.63 16.28 -5.15
CA ALA A 302 9.13 14.99 -5.63
C ALA A 302 8.67 14.71 -7.06
N ARG A 303 7.39 14.95 -7.39
CA ARG A 303 6.84 14.84 -8.75
C ARG A 303 7.60 15.72 -9.74
N GLU A 304 7.82 16.99 -9.40
CA GLU A 304 8.59 17.92 -10.27
C GLU A 304 10.02 17.42 -10.50
N ASN A 305 10.69 16.97 -9.45
CA ASN A 305 12.06 16.45 -9.54
C ASN A 305 12.11 15.21 -10.43
N LEU A 306 11.20 14.26 -10.25
CA LEU A 306 11.13 13.02 -11.04
C LEU A 306 10.78 13.26 -12.50
N THR A 307 9.99 14.30 -12.80
CA THR A 307 9.72 14.72 -14.19
C THR A 307 11.00 15.22 -14.88
N ARG A 308 11.90 15.88 -14.13
CA ARG A 308 13.14 16.44 -14.67
C ARG A 308 14.30 15.44 -14.67
N THR A 309 14.38 14.65 -13.61
CA THR A 309 15.52 13.73 -13.37
C THR A 309 14.99 12.43 -12.77
N PRO A 310 14.45 11.53 -13.60
CA PRO A 310 14.02 10.22 -13.11
C PRO A 310 15.23 9.41 -12.64
N PRO A 311 15.10 8.54 -11.63
CA PRO A 311 16.19 7.64 -11.23
C PRO A 311 16.51 6.64 -12.36
N SER A 312 17.75 6.17 -12.41
CA SER A 312 18.21 5.20 -13.41
C SER A 312 17.43 3.87 -13.33
N SER A 313 16.98 3.51 -12.16
CA SER A 313 16.12 2.34 -11.92
C SER A 313 15.31 2.53 -10.64
N PHE A 314 14.05 2.09 -10.69
CA PHE A 314 13.19 1.95 -9.50
C PHE A 314 13.28 0.54 -8.90
N GLN A 315 13.97 -0.38 -9.57
CA GLN A 315 13.97 -1.81 -9.27
C GLN A 315 15.37 -2.32 -9.00
N ARG A 316 15.47 -3.34 -8.13
CA ARG A 316 16.72 -4.04 -7.82
C ARG A 316 16.93 -5.32 -8.65
N TRP A 317 15.88 -5.85 -9.24
CA TRP A 317 15.87 -7.15 -9.90
C TRP A 317 16.15 -7.01 -11.39
N SER A 318 16.99 -7.91 -11.93
CA SER A 318 17.25 -8.00 -13.36
C SER A 318 16.08 -8.68 -14.07
N GLU A 319 15.74 -8.20 -15.27
CA GLU A 319 14.74 -8.84 -16.14
C GLU A 319 15.23 -10.19 -16.69
N ASP A 320 16.54 -10.34 -16.81
CA ASP A 320 17.22 -11.51 -17.41
C ASP A 320 17.96 -12.37 -16.37
N ASP A 321 17.48 -12.38 -15.09
CA ASP A 321 18.10 -13.24 -14.08
C ASP A 321 17.92 -14.73 -14.47
N PRO A 322 19.01 -15.50 -14.65
CA PRO A 322 18.93 -16.89 -15.07
C PRO A 322 18.20 -17.80 -14.08
N ASN A 323 18.07 -17.39 -12.82
CA ASN A 323 17.33 -18.12 -11.80
C ASN A 323 15.82 -17.89 -11.90
N CYS A 324 15.38 -17.05 -12.82
CA CYS A 324 13.96 -16.76 -13.10
C CYS A 324 13.38 -17.60 -14.26
N ALA A 325 14.15 -18.49 -14.81
CA ALA A 325 13.75 -19.36 -15.93
C ALA A 325 12.95 -20.58 -15.46
#